data_dac1e8b38563ad81ae93c44f3d4b072c
#
_entry.id   dac1e8b38563ad81ae93c44f3d4b072c
#
_cell.length_a   1.000
_cell.length_b   1.000
_cell.length_c   1.000
_cell.angle_alpha   90.00
_cell.angle_beta   90.00
_cell.angle_gamma   90.00
#
_symmetry.space_group_name_H-M   'P 1'
#
loop_
_entity.id
_entity.type
_entity.pdbx_description
1 polymer ?
#
loop_
_entity_poly.entity_id
_entity_poly.type
_entity_poly.pdbx_seq_one_letter_code
_entity_poly.pdbx_strand_id
1 'polypeptide(L)'
;MKRRELFTGAGQAPAGTCCKPGVSRMATLIPNALFRTQDNKPVRFYDDVIKGRQVMVMMMYANCETFCPLATQRMVELHHQALAPRMGKDLFMVNVSLKPEQDDPAVLKSYAQMHHALLPGWSFLTGDRYDVDTLRYRFFSHDHIGIDQDPDQHAGLMKIINDPIGRWFHADAFASTRTVLEHIQWSDPPKALAERLKDNRKLQERIDRDRVLYGYRKIA
;
A
#
# COMPACT_ATOMS: atom_id res chain seq x y z
N MET A 1 -50.47 26.27 16.73
CA MET A 1 -50.06 25.06 17.45
C MET A 1 -48.59 24.81 17.21
N LYS A 2 -47.80 24.70 18.28
CA LYS A 2 -46.36 24.87 18.36
C LYS A 2 -45.60 23.65 17.82
N ARG A 3 -44.82 23.87 16.78
CA ARG A 3 -43.75 22.97 16.31
C ARG A 3 -42.43 23.51 16.81
N ARG A 4 -41.99 23.13 17.99
CA ARG A 4 -40.62 23.30 18.49
C ARG A 4 -40.50 22.54 19.79
N GLU A 5 -39.69 21.50 19.77
CA GLU A 5 -39.01 20.87 20.92
C GLU A 5 -38.83 19.37 20.66
N LEU A 6 -37.91 19.04 19.77
CA LEU A 6 -37.48 17.65 19.57
C LEU A 6 -35.97 17.52 19.18
N PHE A 7 -35.12 18.44 19.61
CA PHE A 7 -33.65 18.26 19.48
C PHE A 7 -32.91 19.04 20.59
N THR A 8 -33.16 18.66 21.86
CA THR A 8 -32.27 19.02 22.95
C THR A 8 -31.94 17.75 23.73
N GLY A 9 -30.96 17.03 23.21
CA GLY A 9 -30.38 15.85 23.81
C GLY A 9 -29.11 15.50 23.12
N ALA A 10 -28.17 16.45 23.03
CA ALA A 10 -26.79 16.12 22.71
C ALA A 10 -26.19 15.37 23.90
N GLY A 11 -26.55 14.11 24.04
CA GLY A 11 -25.81 13.18 24.86
C GLY A 11 -24.40 13.12 24.34
N GLN A 12 -23.44 13.67 25.07
CA GLN A 12 -22.03 13.39 24.85
C GLN A 12 -21.86 11.87 24.88
N ALA A 13 -21.57 11.29 23.74
CA ALA A 13 -21.12 9.92 23.70
C ALA A 13 -19.90 9.80 24.63
N PRO A 14 -19.88 8.82 25.54
CA PRO A 14 -18.73 8.63 26.40
C PRO A 14 -17.50 8.50 25.51
N ALA A 15 -16.47 9.30 25.77
CA ALA A 15 -15.16 9.16 25.16
C ALA A 15 -14.68 7.74 25.46
N GLY A 16 -14.91 6.83 24.50
CA GLY A 16 -14.54 5.43 24.62
C GLY A 16 -13.03 5.34 24.73
N THR A 17 -12.56 5.05 25.91
CA THR A 17 -11.22 4.59 26.26
C THR A 17 -10.97 3.25 25.55
N CYS A 18 -10.73 3.28 24.25
CA CYS A 18 -10.54 2.07 23.45
C CYS A 18 -9.08 1.78 23.07
N CYS A 19 -8.12 2.54 23.60
CA CYS A 19 -6.71 2.25 23.29
C CYS A 19 -5.87 2.35 24.56
N LYS A 20 -5.19 1.26 24.91
CA LYS A 20 -4.08 1.33 25.89
C LYS A 20 -3.06 2.34 25.37
N PRO A 21 -2.54 3.25 26.22
CA PRO A 21 -1.50 4.19 25.81
C PRO A 21 -0.31 3.40 25.23
N GLY A 22 0.07 3.70 23.99
CA GLY A 22 1.25 3.11 23.34
C GLY A 22 1.00 1.98 22.31
N VAL A 23 -0.25 1.54 22.12
CA VAL A 23 -0.57 0.57 21.04
C VAL A 23 -1.21 1.31 19.88
N SER A 24 -0.61 1.27 18.71
CA SER A 24 -1.21 1.80 17.48
C SER A 24 -2.56 1.12 17.23
N ARG A 25 -3.58 1.90 16.88
CA ARG A 25 -4.88 1.35 16.45
C ARG A 25 -4.72 0.36 15.31
N MET A 26 -3.69 0.53 14.49
CA MET A 26 -3.38 -0.36 13.37
C MET A 26 -2.95 -1.75 13.84
N ALA A 27 -2.28 -1.87 15.00
CA ALA A 27 -1.88 -3.16 15.57
C ALA A 27 -3.05 -4.10 15.90
N THR A 28 -4.25 -3.55 16.10
CA THR A 28 -5.46 -4.35 16.34
C THR A 28 -6.18 -4.76 15.05
N LEU A 29 -5.90 -4.07 13.95
CA LEU A 29 -6.56 -4.27 12.66
C LEU A 29 -5.72 -5.13 11.71
N ILE A 30 -4.38 -5.04 11.80
CA ILE A 30 -3.45 -5.71 10.89
C ILE A 30 -2.95 -7.00 11.54
N PRO A 31 -3.12 -8.16 10.90
CA PRO A 31 -2.58 -9.43 11.39
C PRO A 31 -1.07 -9.38 11.54
N ASN A 32 -0.55 -9.88 12.66
CA ASN A 32 0.88 -9.99 12.91
C ASN A 32 1.40 -11.42 12.62
N ALA A 33 1.02 -11.94 11.46
CA ALA A 33 1.38 -13.27 11.01
C ALA A 33 2.85 -13.36 10.57
N LEU A 34 3.38 -14.58 10.52
CA LEU A 34 4.76 -14.84 10.12
C LEU A 34 4.86 -15.06 8.62
N PHE A 35 5.64 -14.23 7.95
CA PHE A 35 5.97 -14.33 6.53
C PHE A 35 7.47 -14.56 6.33
N ARG A 36 7.85 -14.88 5.09
CA ARG A 36 9.25 -14.93 4.64
C ARG A 36 9.43 -13.97 3.48
N THR A 37 10.54 -13.24 3.50
CA THR A 37 10.92 -12.37 2.37
C THR A 37 11.48 -13.19 1.21
N GLN A 38 11.65 -12.57 0.04
CA GLN A 38 12.35 -13.15 -1.12
C GLN A 38 13.80 -13.60 -0.80
N ASP A 39 14.39 -13.10 0.27
CA ASP A 39 15.70 -13.52 0.77
C ASP A 39 15.60 -14.59 1.87
N ASN A 40 14.44 -15.23 2.00
CA ASN A 40 14.11 -16.25 2.99
C ASN A 40 14.27 -15.81 4.46
N LYS A 41 14.18 -14.51 4.73
CA LYS A 41 14.21 -13.98 6.09
C LYS A 41 12.82 -14.02 6.70
N PRO A 42 12.64 -14.58 7.93
CA PRO A 42 11.37 -14.53 8.62
C PRO A 42 11.07 -13.09 9.08
N VAL A 43 9.82 -12.65 8.89
CA VAL A 43 9.32 -11.33 9.31
C VAL A 43 7.90 -11.45 9.85
N ARG A 44 7.58 -10.73 10.92
CA ARG A 44 6.22 -10.56 11.39
C ARG A 44 5.59 -9.39 10.67
N PHE A 45 4.43 -9.63 10.08
CA PHE A 45 3.86 -8.65 9.14
C PHE A 45 3.60 -7.28 9.79
N TYR A 46 2.97 -7.23 10.96
CA TYR A 46 2.78 -5.94 11.62
C TYR A 46 4.09 -5.40 12.21
N ASP A 47 4.76 -6.18 13.06
CA ASP A 47 5.90 -5.69 13.85
C ASP A 47 7.11 -5.29 13.00
N ASP A 48 7.44 -6.08 11.95
CA ASP A 48 8.67 -5.89 11.18
C ASP A 48 8.43 -5.13 9.87
N VAL A 49 7.20 -5.15 9.33
CA VAL A 49 6.90 -4.57 8.02
C VAL A 49 6.15 -3.25 8.15
N ILE A 50 5.10 -3.20 8.99
CA ILE A 50 4.17 -2.05 9.04
C ILE A 50 4.52 -1.06 10.15
N LYS A 51 4.83 -1.56 11.34
CA LYS A 51 4.96 -0.76 12.56
C LYS A 51 5.93 0.41 12.42
N GLY A 52 5.43 1.61 12.70
CA GLY A 52 6.23 2.84 12.64
C GLY A 52 6.57 3.32 11.23
N ARG A 53 5.98 2.74 10.18
CA ARG A 53 6.34 3.02 8.78
C ARG A 53 5.13 3.46 7.95
N GLN A 54 5.44 4.05 6.80
CA GLN A 54 4.50 4.20 5.70
C GLN A 54 4.80 3.11 4.67
N VAL A 55 3.80 2.28 4.36
CA VAL A 55 3.98 1.08 3.53
C VAL A 55 2.89 1.00 2.46
N MET A 56 3.30 0.73 1.23
CA MET A 56 2.40 0.34 0.15
C MET A 56 2.35 -1.18 0.07
N VAL A 57 1.18 -1.77 0.23
CA VAL A 57 0.97 -3.22 0.19
C VAL A 57 0.17 -3.58 -1.05
N MET A 58 0.68 -4.52 -1.83
CA MET A 58 0.00 -5.11 -2.99
C MET A 58 -0.06 -6.63 -2.83
N MET A 59 -1.11 -7.23 -3.37
CA MET A 59 -1.19 -8.68 -3.51
C MET A 59 -0.80 -9.06 -4.95
N MET A 60 -0.08 -10.18 -5.11
CA MET A 60 0.39 -10.65 -6.41
C MET A 60 0.62 -12.16 -6.40
N TYR A 61 0.95 -12.76 -7.52
CA TYR A 61 1.57 -14.08 -7.60
C TYR A 61 2.53 -14.13 -8.81
N ALA A 62 3.61 -14.90 -8.67
CA ALA A 62 4.73 -14.86 -9.61
C ALA A 62 4.38 -15.35 -11.03
N ASN A 63 3.50 -16.35 -11.12
CA ASN A 63 3.07 -16.92 -12.40
C ASN A 63 1.81 -16.24 -13.00
N CYS A 64 1.63 -14.96 -12.73
CA CYS A 64 0.58 -14.15 -13.34
C CYS A 64 1.03 -13.65 -14.71
N GLU A 65 0.24 -13.92 -15.74
CA GLU A 65 0.59 -13.54 -17.12
C GLU A 65 0.04 -12.16 -17.53
N THR A 66 -0.81 -11.55 -16.71
CA THR A 66 -1.54 -10.34 -17.08
C THR A 66 -1.25 -9.15 -16.18
N PHE A 67 -1.85 -9.10 -15.01
CA PHE A 67 -1.86 -7.89 -14.17
C PHE A 67 -0.59 -7.70 -13.34
N CYS A 68 -0.05 -8.77 -12.72
CA CYS A 68 1.08 -8.63 -11.81
C CYS A 68 2.34 -8.08 -12.48
N PRO A 69 2.74 -8.54 -13.68
CA PRO A 69 3.88 -7.97 -14.38
C PRO A 69 3.70 -6.50 -14.69
N LEU A 70 2.51 -6.12 -15.20
CA LEU A 70 2.20 -4.73 -15.55
C LEU A 70 2.18 -3.82 -14.31
N ALA A 71 1.56 -4.27 -13.20
CA ALA A 71 1.54 -3.54 -11.95
C ALA A 71 2.95 -3.38 -11.37
N THR A 72 3.75 -4.44 -11.39
CA THR A 72 5.14 -4.40 -10.92
C THR A 72 5.98 -3.44 -11.76
N GLN A 73 5.90 -3.51 -13.10
CA GLN A 73 6.59 -2.57 -13.98
C GLN A 73 6.16 -1.13 -13.71
N ARG A 74 4.87 -0.91 -13.53
CA ARG A 74 4.33 0.42 -13.20
C ARG A 74 4.91 0.95 -11.88
N MET A 75 5.05 0.11 -10.87
CA MET A 75 5.64 0.50 -9.59
C MET A 75 7.15 0.75 -9.70
N VAL A 76 7.88 0.00 -10.55
CA VAL A 76 9.29 0.29 -10.87
C VAL A 76 9.44 1.66 -11.52
N GLU A 77 8.60 1.98 -12.50
CA GLU A 77 8.59 3.30 -13.13
C GLU A 77 8.30 4.42 -12.10
N LEU A 78 7.29 4.23 -11.27
CA LEU A 78 6.92 5.17 -10.21
C LEU A 78 8.06 5.35 -9.20
N HIS A 79 8.76 4.26 -8.83
CA HIS A 79 9.94 4.32 -7.98
C HIS A 79 11.00 5.25 -8.60
N HIS A 80 11.38 5.02 -9.85
CA HIS A 80 12.41 5.82 -10.51
C HIS A 80 11.99 7.27 -10.71
N GLN A 81 10.75 7.51 -11.08
CA GLN A 81 10.23 8.86 -11.34
C GLN A 81 10.10 9.71 -10.07
N ALA A 82 9.68 9.11 -8.96
CA ALA A 82 9.24 9.91 -7.82
C ALA A 82 9.59 9.36 -6.43
N LEU A 83 9.60 8.03 -6.22
CA LEU A 83 9.67 7.46 -4.88
C LEU A 83 11.08 7.16 -4.39
N ALA A 84 12.07 7.05 -5.27
CA ALA A 84 13.44 6.68 -4.91
C ALA A 84 14.04 7.48 -3.73
N PRO A 85 13.79 8.79 -3.56
CA PRO A 85 14.32 9.53 -2.42
C PRO A 85 13.77 9.09 -1.05
N ARG A 86 12.56 8.48 -1.03
CA ARG A 86 11.82 8.04 0.16
C ARG A 86 11.95 6.55 0.43
N MET A 87 12.08 5.75 -0.63
CA MET A 87 12.09 4.28 -0.54
C MET A 87 13.24 3.77 0.32
N GLY A 88 12.90 2.87 1.25
CA GLY A 88 13.83 2.31 2.21
C GLY A 88 14.18 3.24 3.38
N LYS A 89 13.59 4.44 3.47
CA LYS A 89 13.78 5.40 4.56
C LYS A 89 12.48 5.60 5.35
N ASP A 90 11.53 6.30 4.77
CA ASP A 90 10.23 6.61 5.35
C ASP A 90 9.06 6.00 4.58
N LEU A 91 9.30 5.50 3.38
CA LEU A 91 8.33 4.80 2.53
C LEU A 91 8.86 3.43 2.14
N PHE A 92 8.01 2.41 2.23
CA PHE A 92 8.33 1.03 1.90
C PHE A 92 7.27 0.46 0.97
N MET A 93 7.62 -0.57 0.21
CA MET A 93 6.70 -1.31 -0.63
C MET A 93 6.78 -2.81 -0.31
N VAL A 94 5.64 -3.46 -0.30
CA VAL A 94 5.53 -4.89 -0.01
C VAL A 94 4.55 -5.53 -0.96
N ASN A 95 5.01 -6.56 -1.65
CA ASN A 95 4.16 -7.45 -2.41
C ASN A 95 3.99 -8.75 -1.63
N VAL A 96 2.75 -9.19 -1.43
CA VAL A 96 2.43 -10.45 -0.73
C VAL A 96 1.86 -11.43 -1.74
N SER A 97 2.41 -12.65 -1.77
CA SER A 97 1.93 -13.68 -2.67
C SER A 97 0.53 -14.16 -2.29
N LEU A 98 -0.35 -14.26 -3.28
CA LEU A 98 -1.67 -14.90 -3.19
C LEU A 98 -1.60 -16.44 -3.34
N LYS A 99 -0.48 -16.96 -3.86
CA LYS A 99 -0.29 -18.40 -4.11
C LYS A 99 0.96 -18.93 -3.38
N PRO A 100 0.97 -18.90 -2.04
CA PRO A 100 2.15 -19.23 -1.26
C PRO A 100 2.67 -20.65 -1.48
N GLU A 101 1.81 -21.58 -1.93
CA GLU A 101 2.21 -22.94 -2.28
C GLU A 101 3.08 -23.03 -3.54
N GLN A 102 2.99 -22.02 -4.41
CA GLN A 102 3.75 -21.93 -5.67
C GLN A 102 4.89 -20.93 -5.59
N ASP A 103 4.71 -19.90 -4.77
CA ASP A 103 5.59 -18.75 -4.66
C ASP A 103 6.47 -18.86 -3.41
N ASP A 104 7.45 -19.76 -3.45
CA ASP A 104 8.47 -19.78 -2.41
C ASP A 104 9.40 -18.55 -2.49
N PRO A 105 10.27 -18.32 -1.49
CA PRO A 105 11.19 -17.18 -1.50
C PRO A 105 12.08 -17.09 -2.74
N ALA A 106 12.52 -18.23 -3.30
CA ALA A 106 13.37 -18.26 -4.48
C ALA A 106 12.61 -17.86 -5.74
N VAL A 107 11.36 -18.31 -5.89
CA VAL A 107 10.45 -17.91 -6.96
C VAL A 107 10.18 -16.42 -6.91
N LEU A 108 9.84 -15.88 -5.74
CA LEU A 108 9.61 -14.45 -5.54
C LEU A 108 10.86 -13.62 -5.84
N LYS A 109 12.04 -14.11 -5.48
CA LYS A 109 13.31 -13.45 -5.81
C LYS A 109 13.56 -13.41 -7.31
N SER A 110 13.33 -14.52 -7.99
CA SER A 110 13.48 -14.63 -9.44
C SER A 110 12.51 -13.69 -10.16
N TYR A 111 11.25 -13.65 -9.72
CA TYR A 111 10.25 -12.71 -10.22
C TYR A 111 10.71 -11.25 -10.04
N ALA A 112 11.12 -10.88 -8.84
CA ALA A 112 11.58 -9.53 -8.54
C ALA A 112 12.81 -9.12 -9.39
N GLN A 113 13.73 -10.07 -9.64
CA GLN A 113 14.88 -9.86 -10.54
C GLN A 113 14.45 -9.63 -11.98
N MET A 114 13.58 -10.49 -12.50
CA MET A 114 13.06 -10.42 -13.86
C MET A 114 12.40 -9.07 -14.17
N HIS A 115 11.68 -8.54 -13.18
CA HIS A 115 10.95 -7.28 -13.32
C HIS A 115 11.71 -6.05 -12.79
N HIS A 116 13.01 -6.17 -12.50
CA HIS A 116 13.85 -5.08 -11.98
C HIS A 116 13.30 -4.45 -10.69
N ALA A 117 12.59 -5.24 -9.87
CA ALA A 117 11.90 -4.81 -8.67
C ALA A 117 12.69 -5.05 -7.37
N LEU A 118 13.95 -5.51 -7.44
CA LEU A 118 14.87 -5.59 -6.30
C LEU A 118 15.39 -4.18 -5.97
N LEU A 119 14.52 -3.34 -5.47
CA LEU A 119 14.80 -1.94 -5.18
C LEU A 119 14.84 -1.70 -3.66
N PRO A 120 15.59 -0.70 -3.17
CA PRO A 120 15.63 -0.36 -1.75
C PRO A 120 14.23 -0.15 -1.17
N GLY A 121 13.94 -0.79 -0.03
CA GLY A 121 12.64 -0.64 0.64
C GLY A 121 11.49 -1.40 0.00
N TRP A 122 11.73 -2.25 -0.98
CA TRP A 122 10.74 -3.10 -1.62
C TRP A 122 10.99 -4.57 -1.27
N SER A 123 9.99 -5.24 -0.72
CA SER A 123 10.06 -6.64 -0.33
C SER A 123 8.92 -7.45 -0.93
N PHE A 124 9.20 -8.72 -1.23
CA PHE A 124 8.23 -9.71 -1.68
C PHE A 124 8.08 -10.76 -0.59
N LEU A 125 6.85 -11.04 -0.18
CA LEU A 125 6.56 -11.90 0.96
C LEU A 125 5.73 -13.11 0.53
N THR A 126 6.04 -14.25 1.15
CA THR A 126 5.22 -15.46 1.11
C THR A 126 5.04 -15.99 2.53
N GLY A 127 3.99 -16.76 2.78
CA GLY A 127 3.66 -17.23 4.13
C GLY A 127 2.76 -18.46 4.11
N ASP A 128 2.15 -18.75 5.25
CA ASP A 128 1.12 -19.77 5.32
C ASP A 128 -0.15 -19.33 4.60
N ARG A 129 -0.86 -20.28 3.97
CA ARG A 129 -2.11 -20.01 3.23
C ARG A 129 -3.14 -19.29 4.10
N TYR A 130 -3.35 -19.75 5.31
CA TYR A 130 -4.34 -19.16 6.22
C TYR A 130 -3.97 -17.71 6.56
N ASP A 131 -2.69 -17.42 6.77
CA ASP A 131 -2.19 -16.08 7.07
C ASP A 131 -2.32 -15.13 5.87
N VAL A 132 -2.02 -15.63 4.67
CA VAL A 132 -2.22 -14.89 3.41
C VAL A 132 -3.69 -14.55 3.19
N ASP A 133 -4.59 -15.53 3.34
CA ASP A 133 -6.03 -15.33 3.17
C ASP A 133 -6.59 -14.38 4.24
N THR A 134 -6.13 -14.49 5.48
CA THR A 134 -6.50 -13.58 6.55
C THR A 134 -6.06 -12.14 6.23
N LEU A 135 -4.84 -11.95 5.74
CA LEU A 135 -4.34 -10.64 5.35
C LEU A 135 -5.11 -10.07 4.15
N ARG A 136 -5.35 -10.89 3.13
CA ARG A 136 -6.16 -10.55 1.96
C ARG A 136 -7.56 -10.10 2.40
N TYR A 137 -8.24 -10.88 3.20
CA TYR A 137 -9.56 -10.55 3.72
C TYR A 137 -9.56 -9.22 4.48
N ARG A 138 -8.61 -9.02 5.40
CA ARG A 138 -8.53 -7.79 6.20
C ARG A 138 -8.22 -6.55 5.39
N PHE A 139 -7.45 -6.67 4.32
CA PHE A 139 -7.01 -5.51 3.56
C PHE A 139 -7.89 -5.17 2.36
N PHE A 140 -8.48 -6.18 1.73
CA PHE A 140 -9.10 -6.00 0.42
C PHE A 140 -10.55 -6.48 0.33
N SER A 141 -11.08 -7.28 1.28
CA SER A 141 -12.44 -7.81 1.18
C SER A 141 -13.56 -6.81 1.46
N HIS A 142 -13.26 -5.70 2.12
CA HIS A 142 -14.25 -4.66 2.34
C HIS A 142 -14.56 -3.80 1.11
N ASP A 143 -13.77 -3.97 0.07
CA ASP A 143 -13.79 -3.07 -1.07
C ASP A 143 -14.43 -3.67 -2.31
N HIS A 144 -15.25 -4.68 -2.17
CA HIS A 144 -16.28 -5.05 -3.14
C HIS A 144 -16.23 -6.27 -4.01
N ILE A 145 -17.39 -6.82 -4.06
CA ILE A 145 -18.10 -7.23 -5.28
C ILE A 145 -17.23 -8.10 -6.20
N GLY A 146 -17.12 -9.38 -5.88
CA GLY A 146 -16.61 -10.39 -6.81
C GLY A 146 -15.11 -10.67 -6.75
N ILE A 147 -14.31 -9.81 -6.14
CA ILE A 147 -12.85 -10.03 -5.98
C ILE A 147 -12.55 -11.17 -4.99
N ASP A 148 -13.47 -11.43 -4.06
CA ASP A 148 -13.28 -12.44 -3.01
C ASP A 148 -13.47 -13.88 -3.49
N GLN A 149 -14.10 -14.09 -4.64
CA GLN A 149 -14.46 -15.41 -5.12
C GLN A 149 -13.39 -16.03 -6.04
N ASP A 150 -12.57 -15.21 -6.67
CA ASP A 150 -11.51 -15.67 -7.56
C ASP A 150 -10.13 -15.19 -7.09
N PRO A 151 -9.29 -16.06 -6.53
CA PRO A 151 -7.93 -15.69 -6.13
C PRO A 151 -7.06 -15.22 -7.31
N ASP A 152 -7.47 -15.49 -8.54
CA ASP A 152 -6.77 -15.07 -9.74
C ASP A 152 -7.20 -13.67 -10.22
N GLN A 153 -8.33 -13.16 -9.74
CA GLN A 153 -8.78 -11.79 -9.99
C GLN A 153 -8.30 -10.86 -8.87
N HIS A 154 -7.10 -10.35 -9.00
CA HIS A 154 -6.60 -9.27 -8.17
C HIS A 154 -6.64 -7.97 -8.98
N ALA A 155 -7.34 -7.00 -8.45
CA ALA A 155 -7.72 -5.79 -9.17
C ALA A 155 -6.61 -4.73 -9.28
N GLY A 156 -5.33 -5.07 -9.14
CA GLY A 156 -4.25 -4.08 -9.13
C GLY A 156 -4.36 -3.06 -7.98
N LEU A 157 -5.19 -3.35 -6.97
CA LEU A 157 -5.36 -2.48 -5.83
C LEU A 157 -4.14 -2.51 -4.92
N MET A 158 -3.75 -1.34 -4.48
CA MET A 158 -2.68 -1.11 -3.54
C MET A 158 -3.26 -0.49 -2.27
N LYS A 159 -2.84 -0.98 -1.11
CA LYS A 159 -3.14 -0.36 0.18
C LYS A 159 -1.97 0.47 0.64
N ILE A 160 -2.20 1.75 0.85
CA ILE A 160 -1.21 2.67 1.42
C ILE A 160 -1.52 2.83 2.90
N ILE A 161 -0.59 2.45 3.75
CA ILE A 161 -0.73 2.46 5.21
C ILE A 161 0.32 3.40 5.79
N ASN A 162 -0.09 4.32 6.64
CA ASN A 162 0.82 5.08 7.49
C ASN A 162 0.49 4.78 8.96
N ASP A 163 1.27 3.87 9.56
CA ASP A 163 1.05 3.40 10.92
C ASP A 163 1.22 4.52 11.97
N PRO A 164 2.26 5.37 11.92
CA PRO A 164 2.46 6.47 12.87
C PRO A 164 1.25 7.38 13.07
N ILE A 165 0.46 7.59 12.03
CA ILE A 165 -0.72 8.47 12.09
C ILE A 165 -2.04 7.70 11.97
N GLY A 166 -2.00 6.37 11.94
CA GLY A 166 -3.18 5.51 11.89
C GLY A 166 -4.05 5.71 10.65
N ARG A 167 -3.46 6.01 9.50
CA ARG A 167 -4.18 6.21 8.22
C ARG A 167 -3.89 5.11 7.25
N TRP A 168 -4.88 4.76 6.46
CA TRP A 168 -4.76 3.90 5.30
C TRP A 168 -5.72 4.30 4.19
N PHE A 169 -5.31 4.07 2.95
CA PHE A 169 -6.08 4.35 1.75
C PHE A 169 -5.94 3.21 0.75
N HIS A 170 -6.87 3.14 -0.20
CA HIS A 170 -6.68 2.36 -1.41
C HIS A 170 -6.20 3.27 -2.52
N ALA A 171 -5.36 2.72 -3.38
CA ALA A 171 -4.95 3.32 -4.64
C ALA A 171 -4.93 2.24 -5.71
N ASP A 172 -5.22 2.63 -6.94
CA ASP A 172 -5.07 1.76 -8.09
C ASP A 172 -3.61 1.85 -8.58
N ALA A 173 -2.94 0.70 -8.71
CA ALA A 173 -1.58 0.62 -9.23
C ALA A 173 -1.46 1.15 -10.67
N PHE A 174 -2.55 1.12 -11.43
CA PHE A 174 -2.63 1.61 -12.81
C PHE A 174 -3.06 3.08 -12.91
N ALA A 175 -3.39 3.72 -11.80
CA ALA A 175 -3.69 5.15 -11.79
C ALA A 175 -2.50 5.97 -12.30
N SER A 176 -2.74 7.21 -12.69
CA SER A 176 -1.67 8.11 -13.11
C SER A 176 -0.63 8.27 -12.00
N THR A 177 0.65 8.45 -12.38
CA THR A 177 1.73 8.75 -11.42
C THR A 177 1.31 9.85 -10.44
N ARG A 178 0.69 10.90 -10.93
CA ARG A 178 0.18 12.01 -10.11
C ARG A 178 -0.82 11.53 -9.06
N THR A 179 -1.81 10.74 -9.46
CA THR A 179 -2.86 10.22 -8.57
C THR A 179 -2.27 9.35 -7.45
N VAL A 180 -1.36 8.42 -7.80
CA VAL A 180 -0.71 7.58 -6.80
C VAL A 180 0.10 8.42 -5.81
N LEU A 181 0.83 9.42 -6.29
CA LEU A 181 1.62 10.29 -5.43
C LEU A 181 0.75 11.20 -4.54
N GLU A 182 -0.39 11.66 -5.03
CA GLU A 182 -1.37 12.39 -4.22
C GLU A 182 -1.90 11.50 -3.08
N HIS A 183 -2.22 10.22 -3.36
CA HIS A 183 -2.64 9.29 -2.32
C HIS A 183 -1.54 9.03 -1.27
N ILE A 184 -0.29 8.88 -1.69
CA ILE A 184 0.85 8.77 -0.76
C ILE A 184 0.95 10.03 0.10
N GLN A 185 0.85 11.22 -0.51
CA GLN A 185 0.91 12.50 0.22
C GLN A 185 -0.28 12.69 1.18
N TRP A 186 -1.47 12.19 0.85
CA TRP A 186 -2.61 12.22 1.78
C TRP A 186 -2.40 11.34 3.00
N SER A 187 -1.60 10.30 2.87
CA SER A 187 -1.20 9.49 4.01
C SER A 187 -0.03 10.07 4.79
N ASP A 188 0.65 11.10 4.28
CA ASP A 188 1.71 11.80 5.01
C ASP A 188 1.14 12.62 6.20
N PRO A 189 1.96 12.90 7.24
CA PRO A 189 1.58 13.85 8.27
C PRO A 189 1.20 15.21 7.68
N PRO A 190 0.25 15.93 8.31
CA PRO A 190 -0.16 17.24 7.82
C PRO A 190 1.04 18.20 7.70
N LYS A 191 1.27 18.71 6.50
CA LYS A 191 2.25 19.77 6.24
C LYS A 191 1.55 21.12 6.09
N ALA A 192 2.26 22.21 6.35
CA ALA A 192 1.76 23.55 6.04
C ALA A 192 1.41 23.64 4.53
N LEU A 193 0.30 24.32 4.21
CA LEU A 193 -0.20 24.43 2.84
C LEU A 193 0.87 24.96 1.86
N ALA A 194 1.65 25.95 2.28
CA ALA A 194 2.73 26.53 1.47
C ALA A 194 3.83 25.49 1.11
N GLU A 195 4.14 24.59 2.06
CA GLU A 195 5.10 23.52 1.84
C GLU A 195 4.57 22.46 0.87
N ARG A 196 3.30 22.07 1.04
CA ARG A 196 2.62 21.14 0.12
C ARG A 196 2.56 21.69 -1.31
N LEU A 197 2.28 22.96 -1.49
CA LEU A 197 2.25 23.60 -2.80
C LEU A 197 3.63 23.65 -3.47
N LYS A 198 4.69 23.86 -2.70
CA LYS A 198 6.09 23.77 -3.20
C LYS A 198 6.44 22.35 -3.63
N ASP A 199 6.09 21.37 -2.82
CA ASP A 199 6.35 19.95 -3.12
C ASP A 199 5.63 19.52 -4.40
N ASN A 200 4.36 19.87 -4.55
CA ASN A 200 3.56 19.56 -5.75
C ASN A 200 4.14 20.16 -7.02
N ARG A 201 4.61 21.42 -6.96
CA ARG A 201 5.22 22.07 -8.12
C ARG A 201 6.52 21.39 -8.54
N LYS A 202 7.42 21.12 -7.60
CA LYS A 202 8.68 20.40 -7.86
C LYS A 202 8.42 19.00 -8.45
N LEU A 203 7.39 18.33 -7.96
CA LEU A 203 7.00 17.03 -8.46
C LEU A 203 6.51 17.11 -9.91
N GLN A 204 5.66 18.07 -10.22
CA GLN A 204 5.15 18.27 -11.58
C GLN A 204 6.31 18.57 -12.56
N GLU A 205 7.23 19.44 -12.18
CA GLU A 205 8.43 19.75 -12.96
C GLU A 205 9.31 18.49 -13.24
N ARG A 206 9.39 17.57 -12.28
CA ARG A 206 10.09 16.29 -12.48
C ARG A 206 9.37 15.39 -13.45
N ILE A 207 8.07 15.19 -13.26
CA ILE A 207 7.24 14.35 -14.14
C ILE A 207 7.29 14.86 -15.58
N ASP A 208 7.22 16.16 -15.78
CA ASP A 208 7.26 16.77 -17.11
C ASP A 208 8.65 16.61 -17.77
N ARG A 209 9.72 16.73 -16.98
CA ARG A 209 11.09 16.50 -17.45
C ARG A 209 11.30 15.05 -17.89
N ASP A 210 10.83 14.10 -17.08
CA ASP A 210 10.99 12.67 -17.35
C ASP A 210 10.19 12.26 -18.59
N ARG A 211 9.02 12.85 -18.82
CA ARG A 211 8.25 12.67 -20.06
C ARG A 211 9.03 13.10 -21.30
N VAL A 212 9.76 14.20 -21.21
CA VAL A 212 10.59 14.69 -22.31
C VAL A 212 11.80 13.78 -22.55
N LEU A 213 12.45 13.31 -21.47
CA LEU A 213 13.67 12.51 -21.56
C LEU A 213 13.41 11.07 -22.01
N TYR A 214 12.30 10.46 -21.59
CA TYR A 214 12.03 9.03 -21.80
C TYR A 214 10.93 8.77 -22.83
N GLY A 215 10.36 9.80 -23.48
CA GLY A 215 9.44 9.65 -24.60
C GLY A 215 8.17 8.85 -24.32
N TYR A 216 7.68 8.83 -23.08
CA TYR A 216 6.47 8.11 -22.72
C TYR A 216 5.26 8.66 -23.48
N ARG A 217 4.84 7.94 -24.53
CA ARG A 217 3.59 8.22 -25.22
C ARG A 217 2.42 7.98 -24.27
N LYS A 218 1.46 8.90 -24.26
CA LYS A 218 0.14 8.65 -23.68
C LYS A 218 -0.38 7.32 -24.23
N ILE A 219 -0.60 6.36 -23.34
CA ILE A 219 -1.51 5.27 -23.63
C ILE A 219 -2.88 5.92 -23.55
N ALA A 220 -3.55 5.99 -24.68
CA ALA A 220 -4.88 6.57 -24.83
C ALA A 220 -5.92 5.65 -24.19
#